data_1e910402a20fc5f0ec77f55d8fd20320
#
_entry.id   1e910402a20fc5f0ec77f55d8fd20320
#
_cell.length_a   1.000
_cell.length_b   1.000
_cell.length_c   1.000
_cell.angle_alpha   90.00
_cell.angle_beta   90.00
_cell.angle_gamma   90.00
#
_symmetry.space_group_name_H-M   'P 1'
#
loop_
_entity.id
_entity.type
_entity.pdbx_description
1 polymer ?
#
loop_
_entity_poly.entity_id
_entity_poly.type
_entity_poly.pdbx_seq_one_letter_code
_entity_poly.pdbx_strand_id
1 'polypeptide(L)'
;MLEKYFKNASEKFAKPFVLVLAKFRIKPNTVSILGLIIVLLGSYFFYVDNKFLGIILIFLGSAVDGLDGPYARYQNLVSERGAVLDSFIDRLGELFIWSVVAIGFTSNDIELFIVLSILVASNLIPYIRAKSESYGITNKAGITARPERVIFAVIFMFFDLD
;
A
#
# COMPACT_ATOMS: atom_id res chain seq x y z
N MET A 1 -4.60 -14.04 -17.87
CA MET A 1 -5.87 -13.41 -18.29
C MET A 1 -6.46 -12.57 -17.17
N LEU A 2 -6.56 -13.06 -15.93
CA LEU A 2 -7.04 -12.33 -14.75
C LEU A 2 -6.25 -11.04 -14.46
N GLU A 3 -4.92 -11.08 -14.50
CA GLU A 3 -4.05 -9.92 -14.23
C GLU A 3 -4.32 -8.73 -15.18
N LYS A 4 -4.61 -9.02 -16.45
CA LYS A 4 -4.99 -7.99 -17.43
C LYS A 4 -6.38 -7.40 -17.16
N TYR A 5 -7.30 -8.22 -16.64
CA TYR A 5 -8.64 -7.77 -16.24
C TYR A 5 -8.58 -6.87 -15.00
N PHE A 6 -7.80 -7.26 -13.98
CA PHE A 6 -7.59 -6.45 -12.76
C PHE A 6 -6.88 -5.13 -13.07
N LYS A 7 -5.87 -5.16 -13.94
CA LYS A 7 -5.17 -3.94 -14.38
C LYS A 7 -6.11 -2.98 -15.13
N ASN A 8 -6.92 -3.50 -16.04
CA ASN A 8 -7.88 -2.67 -16.78
C ASN A 8 -9.01 -2.13 -15.88
N ALA A 9 -9.45 -2.91 -14.89
CA ALA A 9 -10.46 -2.46 -13.93
C ALA A 9 -9.89 -1.37 -13.02
N SER A 10 -8.68 -1.55 -12.47
CA SER A 10 -8.01 -0.55 -11.62
C SER A 10 -7.75 0.76 -12.39
N GLU A 11 -7.34 0.69 -13.66
CA GLU A 11 -7.15 1.87 -14.49
C GLU A 11 -8.47 2.61 -14.80
N LYS A 12 -9.58 1.89 -14.98
CA LYS A 12 -10.90 2.51 -15.13
C LYS A 12 -11.34 3.25 -13.87
N PHE A 13 -11.15 2.63 -12.70
CA PHE A 13 -11.45 3.25 -11.40
C PHE A 13 -10.54 4.44 -11.09
N ALA A 14 -9.25 4.36 -11.42
CA ALA A 14 -8.29 5.43 -11.21
C ALA A 14 -8.54 6.65 -12.14
N LYS A 15 -9.14 6.44 -13.32
CA LYS A 15 -9.26 7.47 -14.36
C LYS A 15 -9.82 8.82 -13.89
N PRO A 16 -10.95 8.91 -13.16
CA PRO A 16 -11.47 10.20 -12.70
C PRO A 16 -10.50 10.92 -11.77
N PHE A 17 -9.83 10.20 -10.87
CA PHE A 17 -8.84 10.77 -9.95
C PHE A 17 -7.58 11.22 -10.69
N VAL A 18 -7.11 10.43 -11.65
CA VAL A 18 -5.98 10.76 -12.53
C VAL A 18 -6.23 12.06 -13.30
N LEU A 19 -7.44 12.27 -13.81
CA LEU A 19 -7.81 13.52 -14.51
C LEU A 19 -7.80 14.73 -13.57
N VAL A 20 -8.24 14.57 -12.33
CA VAL A 20 -8.16 15.62 -11.31
C VAL A 20 -6.70 15.96 -11.00
N LEU A 21 -5.85 14.95 -10.75
CA LEU A 21 -4.41 15.15 -10.50
C LEU A 21 -3.72 15.85 -11.68
N ALA A 22 -4.08 15.48 -12.90
CA ALA A 22 -3.55 16.09 -14.13
C ALA A 22 -3.91 17.58 -14.24
N LYS A 23 -5.12 17.96 -13.84
CA LYS A 23 -5.57 19.36 -13.82
C LYS A 23 -4.70 20.24 -12.89
N PHE A 24 -4.28 19.68 -11.77
CA PHE A 24 -3.41 20.36 -10.80
C PHE A 24 -1.92 20.24 -11.12
N ARG A 25 -1.53 19.53 -12.17
CA ARG A 25 -0.14 19.31 -12.59
C ARG A 25 0.76 18.75 -11.48
N ILE A 26 0.20 17.93 -10.59
CA ILE A 26 0.93 17.28 -9.51
C ILE A 26 1.86 16.22 -10.12
N LYS A 27 3.08 16.08 -9.63
CA LYS A 27 3.99 15.02 -10.12
C LYS A 27 3.59 13.65 -9.53
N PRO A 28 3.75 12.53 -10.27
CA PRO A 28 3.42 11.19 -9.73
C PRO A 28 4.10 10.89 -8.39
N ASN A 29 5.38 11.16 -8.25
CA ASN A 29 6.10 10.95 -6.99
C ASN A 29 5.53 11.76 -5.81
N THR A 30 4.92 12.91 -6.07
CA THR A 30 4.26 13.70 -5.03
C THR A 30 2.99 13.02 -4.56
N VAL A 31 2.29 12.29 -5.44
CA VAL A 31 1.09 11.51 -5.09
C VAL A 31 1.47 10.38 -4.14
N SER A 32 2.53 9.62 -4.45
CA SER A 32 3.04 8.56 -3.57
C SER A 32 3.43 9.11 -2.18
N ILE A 33 4.17 10.23 -2.15
CA ILE A 33 4.58 10.88 -0.88
C ILE A 33 3.35 11.34 -0.07
N LEU A 34 2.36 11.94 -0.72
CA LEU A 34 1.12 12.37 -0.06
C LEU A 34 0.35 11.16 0.49
N GLY A 35 0.26 10.07 -0.27
CA GLY A 35 -0.33 8.82 0.19
C GLY A 35 0.34 8.31 1.45
N LEU A 36 1.67 8.26 1.47
CA LEU A 36 2.44 7.86 2.65
C LEU A 36 2.17 8.79 3.85
N ILE A 37 2.20 10.11 3.66
CA ILE A 37 1.92 11.06 4.75
C ILE A 37 0.54 10.82 5.36
N ILE A 38 -0.46 10.54 4.53
CA ILE A 38 -1.82 10.23 5.00
C ILE A 38 -1.83 8.91 5.79
N VAL A 39 -1.10 7.88 5.34
CA VAL A 39 -0.95 6.61 6.08
C VAL A 39 -0.28 6.84 7.44
N LEU A 40 0.79 7.65 7.49
CA LEU A 40 1.47 7.99 8.74
C LEU A 40 0.56 8.75 9.70
N LEU A 41 -0.20 9.72 9.21
CA LEU A 41 -1.21 10.42 10.01
C LEU A 41 -2.29 9.46 10.51
N GLY A 42 -2.76 8.56 9.67
CA GLY A 42 -3.71 7.53 10.06
C GLY A 42 -3.15 6.62 11.17
N SER A 43 -1.91 6.19 11.03
CA SER A 43 -1.21 5.40 12.05
C SER A 43 -1.07 6.16 13.38
N TYR A 44 -0.76 7.46 13.30
CA TYR A 44 -0.71 8.32 14.50
C TYR A 44 -2.08 8.47 15.17
N PHE A 45 -3.15 8.75 14.41
CA PHE A 45 -4.50 8.86 14.97
C PHE A 45 -4.97 7.55 15.60
N PHE A 46 -4.62 6.43 14.99
CA PHE A 46 -4.88 5.13 15.58
C PHE A 46 -4.16 4.95 16.93
N TYR A 47 -2.89 5.30 16.98
CA TYR A 47 -2.06 5.21 18.20
C TYR A 47 -2.59 6.08 19.35
N VAL A 48 -3.13 7.26 19.06
CA VAL A 48 -3.74 8.17 20.07
C VAL A 48 -5.23 7.85 20.35
N ASP A 49 -5.63 6.61 20.11
CA ASP A 49 -6.97 6.05 20.41
C ASP A 49 -8.14 6.62 19.56
N ASN A 50 -7.83 7.35 18.51
CA ASN A 50 -8.84 7.70 17.51
C ASN A 50 -8.84 6.67 16.36
N LYS A 51 -9.16 5.41 16.73
CA LYS A 51 -9.01 4.24 15.86
C LYS A 51 -9.80 4.39 14.56
N PHE A 52 -11.05 4.83 14.63
CA PHE A 52 -11.91 4.99 13.46
C PHE A 52 -11.32 5.94 12.42
N LEU A 53 -10.90 7.14 12.85
CA LEU A 53 -10.26 8.11 11.95
C LEU A 53 -8.93 7.55 11.42
N GLY A 54 -8.16 6.88 12.28
CA GLY A 54 -6.90 6.23 11.90
C GLY A 54 -7.08 5.25 10.75
N ILE A 55 -8.05 4.34 10.86
CA ILE A 55 -8.36 3.33 9.84
C ILE A 55 -8.78 3.98 8.51
N ILE A 56 -9.65 4.98 8.57
CA ILE A 56 -10.10 5.72 7.37
C ILE A 56 -8.90 6.37 6.67
N LEU A 57 -8.02 7.03 7.41
CA LEU A 57 -6.84 7.68 6.83
C LEU A 57 -5.85 6.66 6.26
N ILE A 58 -5.62 5.53 6.92
CA ILE A 58 -4.78 4.45 6.38
C ILE A 58 -5.34 3.94 5.04
N PHE A 59 -6.65 3.70 4.98
CA PHE A 59 -7.31 3.28 3.74
C PHE A 59 -7.17 4.32 2.62
N LEU A 60 -7.51 5.58 2.92
CA LEU A 60 -7.43 6.68 1.96
C LEU A 60 -6.00 6.94 1.49
N GLY A 61 -5.03 6.93 2.40
CA GLY A 61 -3.61 7.11 2.06
C GLY A 61 -3.09 6.01 1.13
N SER A 62 -3.44 4.76 1.42
CA SER A 62 -3.09 3.62 0.56
C SER A 62 -3.78 3.67 -0.80
N ALA A 63 -5.02 4.16 -0.86
CA ALA A 63 -5.73 4.35 -2.12
C ALA A 63 -5.12 5.49 -2.96
N VAL A 64 -4.72 6.60 -2.33
CA VAL A 64 -4.05 7.73 -2.99
C VAL A 64 -2.70 7.30 -3.54
N ASP A 65 -1.90 6.57 -2.76
CA ASP A 65 -0.62 6.03 -3.20
C ASP A 65 -0.79 5.14 -4.44
N GLY A 66 -1.76 4.25 -4.46
CA GLY A 66 -2.05 3.41 -5.63
C GLY A 66 -2.45 4.14 -6.92
N LEU A 67 -2.62 5.47 -6.90
CA LEU A 67 -2.93 6.28 -8.08
C LEU A 67 -1.67 6.72 -8.84
N ASP A 68 -0.50 6.69 -8.24
CA ASP A 68 0.74 7.23 -8.82
C ASP A 68 1.15 6.50 -10.11
N GLY A 69 1.10 5.17 -10.13
CA GLY A 69 1.40 4.34 -11.30
C GLY A 69 0.47 4.59 -12.50
N PRO A 70 -0.87 4.49 -12.34
CA PRO A 70 -1.83 4.91 -13.37
C PRO A 70 -1.61 6.35 -13.82
N TYR A 71 -1.32 7.27 -12.90
CA TYR A 71 -1.08 8.66 -13.22
C TYR A 71 0.24 8.89 -13.98
N ALA A 72 1.32 8.22 -13.57
CA ALA A 72 2.61 8.28 -14.27
C ALA A 72 2.48 7.78 -15.72
N ARG A 73 1.71 6.70 -15.93
CA ARG A 73 1.41 6.17 -17.29
C ARG A 73 0.58 7.17 -18.12
N TYR A 74 -0.44 7.76 -17.52
CA TYR A 74 -1.27 8.74 -18.18
C TYR A 74 -0.50 9.98 -18.67
N GLN A 75 0.48 10.42 -17.86
CA GLN A 75 1.31 11.59 -18.17
C GLN A 75 2.57 11.26 -19.00
N ASN A 76 2.82 9.98 -19.33
CA ASN A 76 4.08 9.51 -19.94
C ASN A 76 5.34 9.89 -19.10
N LEU A 77 5.21 9.88 -17.77
CA LEU A 77 6.27 10.22 -16.80
C LEU A 77 6.82 8.99 -16.07
N VAL A 78 6.64 7.81 -16.62
CA VAL A 78 7.19 6.56 -16.05
C VAL A 78 8.72 6.65 -16.03
N SER A 79 9.34 6.37 -14.88
CA SER A 79 10.79 6.38 -14.73
C SER A 79 11.27 5.31 -13.74
N GLU A 80 12.48 4.82 -13.92
CA GLU A 80 13.10 3.84 -13.01
C GLU A 80 13.23 4.41 -11.58
N ARG A 81 13.60 5.68 -11.44
CA ARG A 81 13.68 6.36 -10.15
C ARG A 81 12.33 6.45 -9.46
N GLY A 82 11.28 6.69 -10.24
CA GLY A 82 9.90 6.69 -9.73
C GLY A 82 9.50 5.30 -9.23
N ALA A 83 9.82 4.24 -9.96
CA ALA A 83 9.53 2.86 -9.56
C ALA A 83 10.30 2.44 -8.28
N VAL A 84 11.55 2.90 -8.09
CA VAL A 84 12.30 2.66 -6.85
C VAL A 84 11.67 3.41 -5.68
N LEU A 85 11.30 4.67 -5.87
CA LEU A 85 10.65 5.48 -4.83
C LEU A 85 9.29 4.88 -4.42
N ASP A 86 8.45 4.50 -5.39
CA ASP A 86 7.18 3.81 -5.17
C ASP A 86 7.39 2.55 -4.34
N SER A 87 8.33 1.68 -4.75
CA SER A 87 8.68 0.48 -3.99
C SER A 87 9.12 0.77 -2.55
N PHE A 88 9.84 1.85 -2.31
CA PHE A 88 10.26 2.26 -0.96
C PHE A 88 9.06 2.74 -0.13
N ILE A 89 8.22 3.61 -0.70
CA ILE A 89 7.01 4.15 -0.06
C ILE A 89 6.04 3.03 0.30
N ASP A 90 5.84 2.07 -0.61
CA ASP A 90 5.06 0.87 -0.40
C ASP A 90 5.48 0.10 0.85
N ARG A 91 6.78 -0.15 0.99
CA ARG A 91 7.33 -0.89 2.14
C ARG A 91 7.15 -0.11 3.44
N LEU A 92 7.44 1.18 3.38
CA LEU A 92 7.33 2.04 4.55
C LEU A 92 5.88 2.13 5.03
N GLY A 93 4.94 2.31 4.10
CA GLY A 93 3.50 2.31 4.42
C GLY A 93 3.04 0.99 5.06
N GLU A 94 3.42 -0.16 4.51
CA GLU A 94 3.10 -1.47 5.11
C GLU A 94 3.72 -1.66 6.51
N LEU A 95 4.95 -1.19 6.72
CA LEU A 95 5.58 -1.23 8.04
C LEU A 95 4.72 -0.51 9.09
N PHE A 96 4.26 0.70 8.78
CA PHE A 96 3.42 1.47 9.70
C PHE A 96 2.05 0.82 9.93
N ILE A 97 1.39 0.33 8.88
CA ILE A 97 0.10 -0.35 9.00
C ILE A 97 0.21 -1.57 9.92
N TRP A 98 1.17 -2.46 9.68
CA TRP A 98 1.34 -3.66 10.52
C TRP A 98 1.85 -3.36 11.93
N SER A 99 2.62 -2.28 12.10
CA SER A 99 3.02 -1.82 13.44
C SER A 99 1.82 -1.36 14.25
N VAL A 100 0.88 -0.65 13.62
CA VAL A 100 -0.37 -0.23 14.27
C VAL A 100 -1.23 -1.44 14.64
N VAL A 101 -1.33 -2.44 13.77
CA VAL A 101 -2.01 -3.70 14.09
C VAL A 101 -1.35 -4.40 15.28
N ALA A 102 -0.02 -4.46 15.30
CA ALA A 102 0.72 -5.08 16.41
C ALA A 102 0.47 -4.37 17.75
N ILE A 103 0.41 -3.04 17.75
CA ILE A 103 0.21 -2.26 18.98
C ILE A 103 -1.25 -2.29 19.43
N GLY A 104 -2.19 -2.22 18.49
CA GLY A 104 -3.60 -1.98 18.80
C GLY A 104 -4.46 -3.23 18.97
N PHE A 105 -4.04 -4.37 18.41
CA PHE A 105 -4.89 -5.56 18.29
C PHE A 105 -4.27 -6.86 18.82
N THR A 106 -3.08 -6.81 19.39
CA THR A 106 -2.49 -8.02 19.97
C THR A 106 -2.66 -8.00 21.49
N SER A 107 -3.33 -9.02 22.02
CA SER A 107 -3.59 -9.19 23.45
C SER A 107 -2.66 -10.22 24.10
N ASN A 108 -1.92 -10.98 23.30
CA ASN A 108 -0.99 -12.01 23.78
C ASN A 108 0.19 -12.21 22.82
N ASP A 109 1.23 -12.91 23.31
CA ASP A 109 2.48 -13.14 22.57
C ASP A 109 2.28 -13.91 21.25
N ILE A 110 1.29 -14.78 21.18
CA ILE A 110 1.01 -15.58 19.99
C ILE A 110 0.47 -14.68 18.87
N GLU A 111 -0.49 -13.82 19.19
CA GLU A 111 -1.05 -12.84 18.25
C GLU A 111 0.04 -11.88 17.77
N LEU A 112 0.84 -11.37 18.69
CA LEU A 112 1.98 -10.50 18.34
C LEU A 112 2.95 -11.23 17.40
N PHE A 113 3.29 -12.49 17.68
CA PHE A 113 4.17 -13.28 16.82
C PHE A 113 3.58 -13.47 15.42
N ILE A 114 2.27 -13.71 15.31
CA ILE A 114 1.58 -13.84 14.02
C ILE A 114 1.66 -12.53 13.25
N VAL A 115 1.33 -11.38 13.87
CA VAL A 115 1.36 -10.07 13.20
C VAL A 115 2.78 -9.72 12.75
N LEU A 116 3.79 -9.95 13.58
CA LEU A 116 5.19 -9.74 13.21
C LEU A 116 5.62 -10.67 12.06
N SER A 117 5.15 -11.91 12.04
CA SER A 117 5.42 -12.85 10.94
C SER A 117 4.81 -12.36 9.62
N ILE A 118 3.60 -11.81 9.67
CA ILE A 118 2.94 -11.20 8.50
C ILE A 118 3.74 -9.98 8.04
N LEU A 119 4.19 -9.12 8.95
CA LEU A 119 5.02 -7.95 8.64
C LEU A 119 6.31 -8.36 7.92
N VAL A 120 7.00 -9.37 8.42
CA VAL A 120 8.22 -9.90 7.78
C VAL A 120 7.90 -10.46 6.40
N ALA A 121 6.87 -11.30 6.28
CA ALA A 121 6.47 -11.89 5.00
C ALA A 121 6.07 -10.82 3.97
N SER A 122 5.33 -9.80 4.37
CA SER A 122 4.90 -8.68 3.52
C SER A 122 6.07 -7.94 2.88
N ASN A 123 7.20 -7.85 3.59
CA ASN A 123 8.40 -7.20 3.07
C ASN A 123 9.32 -8.17 2.32
N LEU A 124 9.41 -9.43 2.76
CA LEU A 124 10.30 -10.43 2.18
C LEU A 124 9.82 -10.91 0.80
N ILE A 125 8.52 -11.13 0.62
CA ILE A 125 7.96 -11.62 -0.65
C ILE A 125 8.30 -10.70 -1.82
N PRO A 126 8.04 -9.39 -1.77
CA PRO A 126 8.40 -8.49 -2.88
C PRO A 126 9.92 -8.31 -3.04
N TYR A 127 10.71 -8.41 -1.95
CA TYR A 127 12.17 -8.42 -2.04
C TYR A 127 12.68 -9.62 -2.84
N ILE A 128 12.20 -10.83 -2.50
CA ILE A 128 12.58 -12.06 -3.23
C ILE A 128 12.16 -11.95 -4.70
N ARG A 129 10.96 -11.39 -4.98
CA ARG A 129 10.50 -11.18 -6.35
C ARG A 129 11.44 -10.25 -7.13
N ALA A 130 11.75 -9.07 -6.58
CA ALA A 130 12.67 -8.14 -7.22
C ALA A 130 14.07 -8.74 -7.41
N LYS A 131 14.55 -9.52 -6.44
CA LYS A 131 15.83 -10.23 -6.52
C LYS A 131 15.80 -11.30 -7.59
N SER A 132 14.73 -12.07 -7.72
CA SER A 132 14.58 -13.08 -8.77
C SER A 132 14.57 -12.44 -10.16
N GLU A 133 13.82 -11.35 -10.32
CA GLU A 133 13.75 -10.58 -11.56
C GLU A 133 15.12 -10.03 -11.98
N SER A 134 15.95 -9.60 -11.02
CA SER A 134 17.32 -9.13 -11.29
C SER A 134 18.25 -10.22 -11.84
N TYR A 135 17.92 -11.49 -11.62
CA TYR A 135 18.61 -12.65 -12.22
C TYR A 135 17.92 -13.20 -13.48
N GLY A 136 16.91 -12.49 -14.02
CA GLY A 136 16.17 -12.94 -15.20
C GLY A 136 15.15 -14.05 -14.92
N ILE A 137 14.91 -14.37 -13.62
CA ILE A 137 13.92 -15.38 -13.22
C ILE A 137 12.58 -14.68 -13.05
N THR A 138 11.69 -14.82 -14.03
CA THR A 138 10.33 -14.31 -13.93
C THR A 138 9.45 -15.26 -13.13
N ASN A 139 9.18 -14.94 -11.89
CA ASN A 139 8.26 -15.71 -11.06
C ASN A 139 6.89 -15.01 -11.04
N LYS A 140 5.89 -15.64 -11.67
CA LYS A 140 4.49 -15.17 -11.66
C LYS A 140 3.68 -15.69 -10.47
N ALA A 141 4.27 -16.51 -9.63
CA ALA A 141 3.64 -17.06 -8.44
C ALA A 141 3.78 -16.08 -7.26
N GLY A 142 2.76 -15.31 -7.02
CA GLY A 142 2.67 -14.46 -5.84
C GLY A 142 1.20 -14.24 -5.51
N ILE A 143 0.74 -14.89 -4.44
CA ILE A 143 -0.70 -15.01 -4.11
C ILE A 143 -1.26 -13.76 -3.42
N THR A 144 -0.48 -12.74 -3.10
CA THR A 144 -1.02 -11.55 -2.43
C THR A 144 -0.33 -10.29 -2.94
N ALA A 145 -1.04 -9.56 -3.80
CA ALA A 145 -0.64 -8.22 -4.18
C ALA A 145 -0.78 -7.28 -2.97
N ARG A 146 -0.01 -6.18 -2.93
CA ARG A 146 -0.07 -5.19 -1.85
C ARG A 146 -1.50 -4.70 -1.54
N PRO A 147 -2.36 -4.35 -2.53
CA PRO A 147 -3.72 -3.91 -2.24
C PRO A 147 -4.53 -4.92 -1.44
N GLU A 148 -4.36 -6.22 -1.71
CA GLU A 148 -5.08 -7.28 -0.99
C GLU A 148 -4.65 -7.33 0.48
N ARG A 149 -3.35 -7.19 0.78
CA ARG A 149 -2.83 -7.16 2.15
C ARG A 149 -3.28 -5.94 2.94
N VAL A 150 -3.28 -4.77 2.30
CA VAL A 150 -3.76 -3.52 2.92
C VAL A 150 -5.26 -3.60 3.20
N ILE A 151 -6.06 -4.07 2.23
CA ILE A 151 -7.50 -4.27 2.41
C ILE A 151 -7.77 -5.25 3.56
N PHE A 152 -7.02 -6.35 3.61
CA PHE A 152 -7.16 -7.33 4.69
C PHE A 152 -6.84 -6.72 6.06
N ALA A 153 -5.76 -5.95 6.17
CA ALA A 153 -5.40 -5.24 7.40
C ALA A 153 -6.49 -4.24 7.83
N VAL A 154 -7.00 -3.44 6.89
CA VAL A 154 -8.07 -2.47 7.14
C VAL A 154 -9.37 -3.15 7.59
N ILE A 155 -9.76 -4.24 6.92
CA ILE A 155 -10.94 -5.02 7.30
C ILE A 155 -10.76 -5.61 8.70
N PHE A 156 -9.60 -6.21 8.99
CA PHE A 156 -9.29 -6.74 10.31
C PHE A 156 -9.40 -5.67 11.40
N MET A 157 -8.75 -4.51 11.19
CA MET A 157 -8.84 -3.39 12.12
C MET A 157 -10.27 -2.88 12.34
N PHE A 158 -11.13 -2.98 11.33
CA PHE A 158 -12.51 -2.50 11.41
C PHE A 158 -13.40 -3.41 12.21
N PHE A 159 -13.19 -4.72 12.14
CA PHE A 159 -13.98 -5.71 12.88
C PHE A 159 -13.57 -5.85 14.35
N ASP A 160 -12.42 -5.33 14.75
CA ASP A 160 -11.88 -5.44 16.11
C ASP A 160 -11.87 -4.05 16.82
N LEU A 161 -12.80 -3.17 16.42
CA LEU A 161 -12.94 -1.82 17.02
C LEU A 161 -13.65 -1.82 18.38
N ASP A 162 -14.25 -2.97 18.80
CA ASP A 162 -14.95 -3.17 20.05
C ASP A 162 -13.98 -3.58 21.17
#